data_955b5e4f35a7a877c518f03854ab0767
#
_entry.id   955b5e4f35a7a877c518f03854ab0767
#
_cell.length_a   1.000
_cell.length_b   1.000
_cell.length_c   1.000
_cell.angle_alpha   90.00
_cell.angle_beta   90.00
_cell.angle_gamma   90.00
#
_symmetry.space_group_name_H-M   'P 1'
#
loop_
_entity.id
_entity.type
_entity.pdbx_description
1 polymer ?
#
loop_
_entity_poly.entity_id
_entity_poly.type
_entity_poly.pdbx_seq_one_letter_code
_entity_poly.pdbx_strand_id
1 'polypeptide(L)'
;MNDRKPAYAPRLSRRAMLAGTAAALCTGGLLSRAAWGQTVSRIIVPFPPGGPADYMGRLLSEKLKDTMGRTVIVDNRPGAGTRVAAELLKNAPADGNTVLLAPVDPMFIGPLIYSNMRFNPATDFTAITDVTGVQFGIAVSASSPIKTLADFVKAARAKPADYSIGISTVGSLLHFLAVEFVSQSRTGSTLVPYRGGAAMVTEIMGNQVAAGMDAITTFTELHRGGKLRVLAVAGEKRADALPDVPTFAESGFPNLVTSSRYLLYVRANTPPDVTTQWYQAVRKVLAMPDVREKLARAGYDILPGGTSDEVARYASALSARWTPVIKASGFKGD
;
A
#
# COMPACT_ATOMS: atom_id res chain seq x y z
N MET A 1 71.38 65.35 -2.46
CA MET A 1 72.02 64.17 -3.02
C MET A 1 71.57 63.02 -2.18
N ASN A 2 70.58 62.22 -2.71
CA ASN A 2 70.12 61.04 -2.02
C ASN A 2 69.72 60.05 -3.11
N ASP A 3 70.65 59.20 -3.48
CA ASP A 3 70.52 58.12 -4.45
C ASP A 3 69.74 56.95 -3.79
N ARG A 4 68.48 56.78 -4.16
CA ARG A 4 67.75 55.57 -3.86
C ARG A 4 67.78 54.63 -5.09
N LYS A 5 68.54 53.55 -5.03
CA LYS A 5 68.56 52.53 -6.02
C LYS A 5 67.20 51.74 -5.97
N PRO A 6 66.61 51.38 -7.12
CA PRO A 6 65.35 50.54 -7.13
C PRO A 6 65.64 49.11 -6.71
N ALA A 7 64.75 48.59 -5.85
CA ALA A 7 64.80 47.21 -5.41
C ALA A 7 64.42 46.25 -6.56
N TYR A 8 65.29 45.31 -6.86
CA TYR A 8 65.06 44.27 -7.87
C TYR A 8 64.08 43.22 -7.32
N ALA A 9 62.90 43.10 -7.95
CA ALA A 9 61.98 42.01 -7.63
C ALA A 9 62.48 40.67 -8.22
N PRO A 10 62.50 39.57 -7.47
CA PRO A 10 62.98 38.30 -7.97
C PRO A 10 62.03 37.76 -9.07
N ARG A 11 62.55 37.53 -10.27
CA ARG A 11 61.85 36.90 -11.38
C ARG A 11 61.70 35.40 -11.07
N LEU A 12 60.46 34.96 -10.83
CA LEU A 12 60.11 33.53 -10.73
C LEU A 12 60.50 32.81 -12.01
N SER A 13 61.36 31.78 -11.91
CA SER A 13 61.80 31.00 -13.05
C SER A 13 60.67 30.14 -13.61
N ARG A 14 60.66 29.90 -14.92
CA ARG A 14 59.64 29.04 -15.60
C ARG A 14 59.54 27.63 -14.96
N ARG A 15 60.61 27.13 -14.35
CA ARG A 15 60.65 25.86 -13.61
C ARG A 15 59.86 25.92 -12.30
N ALA A 16 59.83 27.04 -11.61
CA ALA A 16 59.05 27.22 -10.37
C ALA A 16 57.56 27.33 -10.66
N MET A 17 57.14 27.91 -11.80
CA MET A 17 55.75 27.93 -12.22
C MET A 17 55.23 26.53 -12.65
N LEU A 18 56.06 25.72 -13.31
CA LEU A 18 55.69 24.34 -13.72
C LEU A 18 55.59 23.39 -12.50
N ALA A 19 56.40 23.58 -11.49
CA ALA A 19 56.33 22.79 -10.28
C ALA A 19 55.11 23.12 -9.41
N GLY A 20 54.68 24.43 -9.42
CA GLY A 20 53.47 24.89 -8.71
C GLY A 20 52.18 24.32 -9.33
N THR A 21 52.12 24.24 -10.67
CA THR A 21 50.96 23.68 -11.40
C THR A 21 50.81 22.17 -11.22
N ALA A 22 51.93 21.42 -11.15
CA ALA A 22 51.89 19.98 -10.90
C ALA A 22 51.43 19.65 -9.46
N ALA A 23 51.81 20.43 -8.45
CA ALA A 23 51.36 20.26 -7.06
C ALA A 23 49.88 20.61 -6.90
N ALA A 24 49.32 21.59 -7.61
CA ALA A 24 47.89 21.95 -7.58
C ALA A 24 47.01 20.89 -8.25
N LEU A 25 47.51 20.18 -9.27
CA LEU A 25 46.77 19.06 -9.90
C LEU A 25 46.73 17.79 -9.03
N CYS A 26 47.76 17.52 -8.22
CA CYS A 26 47.77 16.40 -7.29
C CYS A 26 46.88 16.60 -6.07
N THR A 27 46.67 17.83 -5.58
CA THR A 27 45.78 18.14 -4.47
C THR A 27 44.31 18.23 -4.89
N GLY A 28 44.00 18.59 -6.15
CA GLY A 28 42.65 18.60 -6.72
C GLY A 28 42.05 17.19 -6.88
N GLY A 29 42.90 16.16 -7.10
CA GLY A 29 42.45 14.77 -7.23
C GLY A 29 42.04 14.10 -5.93
N LEU A 30 42.43 14.61 -4.77
CA LEU A 30 42.08 14.03 -3.46
C LEU A 30 40.80 14.62 -2.85
N LEU A 31 40.28 15.71 -3.39
CA LEU A 31 39.00 16.33 -2.99
C LEU A 31 37.80 15.84 -3.81
N SER A 32 38.03 15.01 -4.85
CA SER A 32 36.95 14.24 -5.51
C SER A 32 36.44 13.08 -4.68
N ARG A 33 36.63 13.11 -3.34
CA ARG A 33 35.99 12.16 -2.45
C ARG A 33 34.50 12.44 -2.40
N ALA A 34 33.82 11.69 -3.24
CA ALA A 34 32.48 11.21 -2.95
C ALA A 34 31.46 12.34 -2.68
N ALA A 35 30.99 12.96 -3.73
CA ALA A 35 29.55 13.13 -3.82
C ALA A 35 28.95 11.71 -3.83
N TRP A 36 28.96 11.03 -2.69
CA TRP A 36 28.14 9.86 -2.46
C TRP A 36 26.73 10.39 -2.57
N GLY A 37 26.16 10.30 -3.78
CA GLY A 37 24.76 10.58 -3.99
C GLY A 37 24.02 9.79 -2.91
N GLN A 38 23.31 10.48 -2.01
CA GLN A 38 22.51 9.81 -0.99
C GLN A 38 21.68 8.78 -1.72
N THR A 39 21.90 7.50 -1.44
CA THR A 39 21.12 6.43 -2.04
C THR A 39 19.67 6.68 -1.72
N VAL A 40 18.87 7.02 -2.71
CA VAL A 40 17.44 7.25 -2.57
C VAL A 40 16.73 5.93 -2.73
N SER A 41 16.05 5.48 -1.69
CA SER A 41 15.15 4.35 -1.79
C SER A 41 13.75 4.80 -2.16
N ARG A 42 13.03 3.95 -2.88
CA ARG A 42 11.70 4.24 -3.40
C ARG A 42 10.71 3.19 -2.93
N ILE A 43 9.61 3.64 -2.34
CA ILE A 43 8.43 2.81 -2.05
C ILE A 43 7.41 3.06 -3.17
N ILE A 44 7.23 2.10 -4.06
CA ILE A 44 6.15 2.12 -5.05
C ILE A 44 4.84 1.82 -4.33
N VAL A 45 3.81 2.66 -4.56
CA VAL A 45 2.44 2.48 -4.05
C VAL A 45 1.49 2.37 -5.24
N PRO A 46 0.74 1.26 -5.42
CA PRO A 46 -0.07 1.00 -6.62
C PRO A 46 -1.43 1.72 -6.63
N PHE A 47 -1.57 2.81 -5.89
CA PHE A 47 -2.82 3.57 -5.73
C PHE A 47 -2.58 5.07 -5.89
N PRO A 48 -3.63 5.86 -6.23
CA PRO A 48 -3.53 7.30 -6.31
C PRO A 48 -3.06 7.94 -4.98
N PRO A 49 -2.42 9.11 -5.05
CA PRO A 49 -2.08 9.89 -3.86
C PRO A 49 -3.32 10.26 -3.02
N GLY A 50 -3.14 10.42 -1.71
CA GLY A 50 -4.18 10.82 -0.76
C GLY A 50 -5.07 9.68 -0.26
N GLY A 51 -4.94 8.48 -0.80
CA GLY A 51 -5.66 7.30 -0.31
C GLY A 51 -4.96 6.61 0.87
N PRO A 52 -5.62 5.58 1.47
CA PRO A 52 -5.08 4.86 2.64
C PRO A 52 -3.66 4.31 2.43
N ALA A 53 -3.39 3.68 1.29
CA ALA A 53 -2.07 3.12 0.99
C ALA A 53 -0.98 4.20 0.84
N ASP A 54 -1.31 5.36 0.29
CA ASP A 54 -0.40 6.50 0.19
C ASP A 54 -0.08 7.06 1.58
N TYR A 55 -1.09 7.21 2.44
CA TYR A 55 -0.91 7.64 3.82
C TYR A 55 0.08 6.72 4.57
N MET A 56 -0.12 5.41 4.47
CA MET A 56 0.77 4.41 5.08
C MET A 56 2.18 4.49 4.49
N GLY A 57 2.30 4.57 3.17
CA GLY A 57 3.58 4.70 2.48
C GLY A 57 4.36 5.93 2.92
N ARG A 58 3.70 7.08 3.09
CA ARG A 58 4.33 8.33 3.57
C ARG A 58 4.74 8.25 5.03
N LEU A 59 3.89 7.67 5.89
CA LEU A 59 4.21 7.45 7.29
C LEU A 59 5.45 6.57 7.45
N LEU A 60 5.54 5.47 6.68
CA LEU A 60 6.73 4.62 6.64
C LEU A 60 7.95 5.38 6.10
N SER A 61 7.82 6.08 4.98
CA SER A 61 8.89 6.83 4.33
C SER A 61 9.54 7.85 5.28
N GLU A 62 8.72 8.60 6.03
CA GLU A 62 9.19 9.56 7.04
C GLU A 62 10.07 8.90 8.10
N LYS A 63 9.61 7.79 8.68
CA LYS A 63 10.31 7.10 9.77
C LYS A 63 11.47 6.23 9.30
N LEU A 64 11.37 5.67 8.09
CA LEU A 64 12.44 4.87 7.50
C LEU A 64 13.67 5.70 7.14
N LYS A 65 13.52 6.98 6.84
CA LYS A 65 14.65 7.89 6.65
C LYS A 65 15.61 7.85 7.84
N ASP A 66 15.06 7.93 9.04
CA ASP A 66 15.87 7.95 10.27
C ASP A 66 16.41 6.56 10.62
N THR A 67 15.61 5.51 10.43
CA THR A 67 16.01 4.12 10.79
C THR A 67 17.00 3.52 9.81
N MET A 68 16.99 3.92 8.54
CA MET A 68 17.88 3.41 7.49
C MET A 68 19.03 4.35 7.16
N GLY A 69 19.05 5.58 7.70
CA GLY A 69 20.08 6.59 7.41
C GLY A 69 20.14 7.03 5.95
N ARG A 70 19.04 6.86 5.20
CA ARG A 70 18.94 7.23 3.77
C ARG A 70 17.58 7.79 3.41
N THR A 71 17.52 8.58 2.35
CA THR A 71 16.26 9.14 1.86
C THR A 71 15.36 8.04 1.30
N VAL A 72 14.12 7.98 1.78
CA VAL A 72 13.08 7.09 1.26
C VAL A 72 11.95 7.96 0.70
N ILE A 73 11.51 7.70 -0.53
CA ILE A 73 10.43 8.46 -1.18
C ILE A 73 9.26 7.54 -1.54
N VAL A 74 8.06 8.10 -1.60
CA VAL A 74 6.87 7.41 -2.10
C VAL A 74 6.67 7.75 -3.57
N ASP A 75 6.44 6.72 -4.39
CA ASP A 75 6.17 6.83 -5.82
C ASP A 75 4.83 6.14 -6.14
N ASN A 76 3.77 6.95 -6.30
CA ASN A 76 2.44 6.44 -6.60
C ASN A 76 2.34 6.03 -8.08
N ARG A 77 2.05 4.74 -8.33
CA ARG A 77 1.92 4.15 -9.67
C ARG A 77 0.61 3.37 -9.80
N PRO A 78 -0.53 4.08 -9.86
CA PRO A 78 -1.82 3.43 -10.02
C PRO A 78 -1.98 2.84 -11.42
N GLY A 79 -2.81 1.80 -11.53
CA GLY A 79 -3.24 1.26 -12.81
C GLY A 79 -3.30 -0.26 -12.87
N ALA A 80 -4.18 -0.75 -13.72
CA ALA A 80 -4.37 -2.15 -14.09
C ALA A 80 -4.42 -3.12 -12.88
N GLY A 81 -5.14 -2.76 -11.80
CA GLY A 81 -5.26 -3.64 -10.62
C GLY A 81 -3.90 -3.96 -9.97
N THR A 82 -3.05 -2.95 -9.76
CA THR A 82 -1.68 -3.03 -9.22
C THR A 82 -0.60 -3.53 -10.18
N ARG A 83 -0.96 -4.06 -11.36
CA ARG A 83 0.00 -4.66 -12.32
C ARG A 83 1.07 -3.67 -12.78
N VAL A 84 0.72 -2.40 -13.01
CA VAL A 84 1.71 -1.36 -13.41
C VAL A 84 2.83 -1.23 -12.37
N ALA A 85 2.48 -1.16 -11.10
CA ALA A 85 3.46 -1.05 -10.00
C ALA A 85 4.32 -2.32 -9.86
N ALA A 86 3.70 -3.49 -10.00
CA ALA A 86 4.41 -4.77 -9.94
C ALA A 86 5.40 -4.93 -11.12
N GLU A 87 5.01 -4.54 -12.34
CA GLU A 87 5.91 -4.54 -13.50
C GLU A 87 7.11 -3.59 -13.30
N LEU A 88 6.89 -2.42 -12.70
CA LEU A 88 7.97 -1.50 -12.35
C LEU A 88 8.95 -2.13 -11.36
N LEU A 89 8.47 -2.81 -10.31
CA LEU A 89 9.33 -3.51 -9.37
C LEU A 89 10.10 -4.65 -10.06
N LYS A 90 9.44 -5.46 -10.89
CA LYS A 90 10.09 -6.54 -11.65
C LYS A 90 11.26 -6.03 -12.48
N ASN A 91 11.10 -4.87 -13.12
CA ASN A 91 12.10 -4.28 -14.01
C ASN A 91 13.13 -3.38 -13.27
N ALA A 92 12.97 -3.15 -11.98
CA ALA A 92 13.95 -2.42 -11.17
C ALA A 92 15.23 -3.25 -10.97
N PRO A 93 16.39 -2.63 -10.64
CA PRO A 93 17.56 -3.36 -10.18
C PRO A 93 17.24 -4.19 -8.93
N ALA A 94 17.89 -5.37 -8.79
CA ALA A 94 17.74 -6.21 -7.59
C ALA A 94 18.69 -5.74 -6.45
N ASP A 95 18.84 -4.43 -6.28
CA ASP A 95 19.70 -3.79 -5.29
C ASP A 95 18.94 -3.38 -4.01
N GLY A 96 17.62 -3.60 -3.98
CA GLY A 96 16.74 -3.26 -2.87
C GLY A 96 16.49 -1.77 -2.67
N ASN A 97 16.88 -0.90 -3.61
CA ASN A 97 16.55 0.52 -3.55
C ASN A 97 15.09 0.81 -3.99
N THR A 98 14.45 -0.16 -4.63
CA THR A 98 13.04 -0.09 -5.01
C THR A 98 12.28 -1.21 -4.32
N VAL A 99 11.24 -0.85 -3.58
CA VAL A 99 10.32 -1.78 -2.91
C VAL A 99 8.87 -1.44 -3.32
N LEU A 100 7.99 -2.41 -3.25
CA LEU A 100 6.57 -2.25 -3.52
C LEU A 100 5.78 -2.47 -2.23
N LEU A 101 4.97 -1.49 -1.84
CA LEU A 101 4.01 -1.59 -0.75
C LEU A 101 2.63 -1.85 -1.35
N ALA A 102 2.17 -3.08 -1.28
CA ALA A 102 0.92 -3.50 -1.91
C ALA A 102 0.15 -4.51 -1.05
N PRO A 103 -1.19 -4.60 -1.23
CA PRO A 103 -1.97 -5.70 -0.66
C PRO A 103 -1.47 -7.04 -1.21
N VAL A 104 -1.65 -8.09 -0.40
CA VAL A 104 -1.26 -9.45 -0.78
C VAL A 104 -2.12 -10.04 -1.90
N ASP A 105 -3.39 -9.68 -1.93
CA ASP A 105 -4.39 -10.32 -2.77
C ASP A 105 -4.13 -10.18 -4.29
N PRO A 106 -3.69 -9.07 -4.88
CA PRO A 106 -3.38 -9.01 -6.30
C PRO A 106 -2.31 -10.00 -6.75
N MET A 107 -1.44 -10.44 -5.84
CA MET A 107 -0.35 -11.37 -6.16
C MET A 107 -0.84 -12.80 -6.41
N PHE A 108 -1.95 -13.23 -5.80
CA PHE A 108 -2.55 -14.54 -6.08
C PHE A 108 -3.80 -14.47 -6.96
N ILE A 109 -4.54 -13.36 -6.92
CA ILE A 109 -5.74 -13.17 -7.74
C ILE A 109 -5.37 -12.92 -9.19
N GLY A 110 -4.37 -12.09 -9.44
CA GLY A 110 -3.94 -11.73 -10.79
C GLY A 110 -3.79 -12.91 -11.74
N PRO A 111 -3.03 -13.96 -11.38
CA PRO A 111 -2.89 -15.17 -12.21
C PRO A 111 -4.19 -15.94 -12.50
N LEU A 112 -5.24 -15.72 -11.70
CA LEU A 112 -6.54 -16.41 -11.87
C LEU A 112 -7.48 -15.68 -12.82
N ILE A 113 -7.35 -14.36 -12.96
CA ILE A 113 -8.32 -13.52 -13.69
C ILE A 113 -7.77 -12.87 -14.95
N TYR A 114 -6.44 -12.72 -15.07
CA TYR A 114 -5.80 -12.15 -16.25
C TYR A 114 -5.13 -13.23 -17.09
N SER A 115 -5.39 -13.24 -18.38
CA SER A 115 -4.79 -14.19 -19.32
C SER A 115 -3.34 -13.83 -19.67
N ASN A 116 -2.98 -12.54 -19.61
CA ASN A 116 -1.67 -12.04 -19.98
C ASN A 116 -1.04 -11.21 -18.85
N MET A 117 -0.28 -11.87 -17.98
CA MET A 117 0.54 -11.22 -16.97
C MET A 117 1.99 -11.14 -17.40
N ARG A 118 2.57 -9.93 -17.34
CA ARG A 118 3.98 -9.69 -17.68
C ARG A 118 4.96 -10.03 -16.56
N PHE A 119 4.46 -10.56 -15.45
CA PHE A 119 5.24 -11.01 -14.30
C PHE A 119 4.61 -12.25 -13.68
N ASN A 120 5.43 -13.02 -12.98
CA ASN A 120 4.98 -14.14 -12.16
C ASN A 120 5.18 -13.79 -10.68
N PRO A 121 4.12 -13.59 -9.90
CA PRO A 121 4.24 -13.20 -8.49
C PRO A 121 5.09 -14.15 -7.64
N ALA A 122 5.09 -15.45 -7.97
CA ALA A 122 5.80 -16.46 -7.19
C ALA A 122 7.32 -16.46 -7.41
N THR A 123 7.78 -15.98 -8.56
CA THR A 123 9.22 -16.04 -8.95
C THR A 123 9.87 -14.68 -9.10
N ASP A 124 9.10 -13.62 -9.36
CA ASP A 124 9.65 -12.30 -9.66
C ASP A 124 9.79 -11.41 -8.41
N PHE A 125 9.15 -11.79 -7.30
CA PHE A 125 9.15 -11.00 -6.06
C PHE A 125 9.44 -11.84 -4.81
N THR A 126 10.00 -11.18 -3.81
CA THR A 126 10.14 -11.69 -2.46
C THR A 126 9.37 -10.77 -1.51
N ALA A 127 8.42 -11.30 -0.75
CA ALA A 127 7.77 -10.57 0.33
C ALA A 127 8.74 -10.47 1.52
N ILE A 128 9.01 -9.24 1.97
CA ILE A 128 9.92 -8.99 3.10
C ILE A 128 9.17 -9.19 4.43
N THR A 129 8.03 -8.50 4.56
CA THR A 129 7.24 -8.46 5.80
C THR A 129 5.83 -7.93 5.51
N ASP A 130 4.90 -8.21 6.41
CA ASP A 130 3.65 -7.47 6.46
C ASP A 130 3.85 -6.14 7.22
N VAL A 131 3.06 -5.15 6.83
CA VAL A 131 3.11 -3.79 7.39
C VAL A 131 1.89 -3.55 8.26
N THR A 132 0.70 -3.80 7.72
CA THR A 132 -0.58 -3.66 8.42
C THR A 132 -1.59 -4.67 7.90
N GLY A 133 -2.56 -5.04 8.75
CA GLY A 133 -3.80 -5.65 8.32
C GLY A 133 -4.84 -4.60 7.94
N VAL A 134 -5.79 -4.99 7.11
CA VAL A 134 -6.94 -4.19 6.76
C VAL A 134 -8.17 -5.08 6.64
N GLN A 135 -9.22 -4.71 7.34
CA GLN A 135 -10.53 -5.34 7.21
C GLN A 135 -11.34 -4.62 6.13
N PHE A 136 -12.27 -5.34 5.53
CA PHE A 136 -13.26 -4.76 4.64
C PHE A 136 -14.56 -4.54 5.39
N GLY A 137 -15.40 -3.64 4.90
CA GLY A 137 -16.71 -3.36 5.48
C GLY A 137 -17.71 -2.90 4.44
N ILE A 138 -18.99 -2.92 4.82
CA ILE A 138 -20.08 -2.34 4.04
C ILE A 138 -20.62 -1.12 4.77
N ALA A 139 -20.79 -0.02 4.06
CA ALA A 139 -21.29 1.25 4.60
C ALA A 139 -22.42 1.83 3.75
N VAL A 140 -23.30 2.59 4.40
CA VAL A 140 -24.37 3.36 3.79
C VAL A 140 -24.25 4.84 4.19
N SER A 141 -24.96 5.74 3.51
CA SER A 141 -25.11 7.12 3.96
C SER A 141 -25.72 7.18 5.36
N ALA A 142 -25.26 8.11 6.20
CA ALA A 142 -25.87 8.32 7.51
C ALA A 142 -27.33 8.77 7.44
N SER A 143 -27.72 9.42 6.33
CA SER A 143 -29.11 9.82 6.04
C SER A 143 -30.00 8.66 5.59
N SER A 144 -29.41 7.51 5.23
CA SER A 144 -30.16 6.32 4.83
C SER A 144 -31.07 5.81 5.96
N PRO A 145 -32.28 5.33 5.66
CA PRO A 145 -33.14 4.65 6.62
C PRO A 145 -32.56 3.32 7.13
N ILE A 146 -31.58 2.76 6.41
CA ILE A 146 -30.90 1.51 6.75
C ILE A 146 -30.01 1.72 7.98
N LYS A 147 -30.24 0.93 9.04
CA LYS A 147 -29.50 1.04 10.29
C LYS A 147 -28.61 -0.17 10.57
N THR A 148 -29.00 -1.32 10.04
CA THR A 148 -28.30 -2.60 10.24
C THR A 148 -28.07 -3.32 8.91
N LEU A 149 -27.16 -4.31 8.89
CA LEU A 149 -26.99 -5.16 7.71
C LEU A 149 -28.26 -5.94 7.38
N ALA A 150 -29.02 -6.35 8.39
CA ALA A 150 -30.31 -7.04 8.20
C ALA A 150 -31.35 -6.13 7.49
N ASP A 151 -31.40 -4.84 7.83
CA ASP A 151 -32.27 -3.87 7.13
C ASP A 151 -31.87 -3.76 5.67
N PHE A 152 -30.57 -3.65 5.38
CA PHE A 152 -30.08 -3.60 4.00
C PHE A 152 -30.48 -4.84 3.22
N VAL A 153 -30.22 -6.02 3.76
CA VAL A 153 -30.57 -7.30 3.10
C VAL A 153 -32.08 -7.41 2.86
N LYS A 154 -32.89 -7.05 3.86
CA LYS A 154 -34.36 -7.07 3.70
C LYS A 154 -34.83 -6.13 2.60
N ALA A 155 -34.34 -4.91 2.59
CA ALA A 155 -34.74 -3.90 1.60
C ALA A 155 -34.24 -4.27 0.19
N ALA A 156 -33.00 -4.72 0.07
CA ALA A 156 -32.40 -5.13 -1.21
C ALA A 156 -33.09 -6.36 -1.82
N ARG A 157 -33.52 -7.32 -1.01
CA ARG A 157 -34.33 -8.47 -1.50
C ARG A 157 -35.69 -8.03 -2.05
N ALA A 158 -36.30 -7.02 -1.44
CA ALA A 158 -37.59 -6.50 -1.88
C ALA A 158 -37.50 -5.68 -3.19
N LYS A 159 -36.38 -4.94 -3.35
CA LYS A 159 -36.16 -4.05 -4.49
C LYS A 159 -34.68 -4.05 -4.92
N PRO A 160 -34.18 -5.12 -5.54
CA PRO A 160 -32.75 -5.25 -5.88
C PRO A 160 -32.16 -4.08 -6.68
N ALA A 161 -32.96 -3.52 -7.60
CA ALA A 161 -32.53 -2.42 -8.47
C ALA A 161 -32.21 -1.12 -7.70
N ASP A 162 -32.85 -0.89 -6.54
CA ASP A 162 -32.67 0.31 -5.73
C ASP A 162 -31.47 0.19 -4.77
N TYR A 163 -30.94 -1.03 -4.59
CA TYR A 163 -29.91 -1.32 -3.59
C TYR A 163 -28.61 -1.85 -4.22
N SER A 164 -28.04 -1.04 -5.12
CA SER A 164 -26.72 -1.29 -5.68
C SER A 164 -25.62 -1.10 -4.62
N ILE A 165 -24.48 -1.78 -4.84
CA ILE A 165 -23.30 -1.74 -3.95
C ILE A 165 -22.10 -1.26 -4.74
N GLY A 166 -21.56 -0.10 -4.37
CA GLY A 166 -20.30 0.42 -4.90
C GLY A 166 -19.11 -0.42 -4.46
N ILE A 167 -18.14 -0.62 -5.34
CA ILE A 167 -16.84 -1.24 -5.04
C ILE A 167 -15.70 -0.38 -5.60
N SER A 168 -14.64 -0.19 -4.83
CA SER A 168 -13.53 0.70 -5.20
C SER A 168 -12.48 0.06 -6.10
N THR A 169 -12.42 -1.27 -6.15
CA THR A 169 -11.37 -2.01 -6.87
C THR A 169 -11.89 -3.33 -7.42
N VAL A 170 -12.10 -3.38 -8.71
CA VAL A 170 -12.53 -4.60 -9.42
C VAL A 170 -11.37 -5.60 -9.52
N GLY A 171 -11.65 -6.88 -9.39
CA GLY A 171 -10.65 -7.96 -9.47
C GLY A 171 -9.77 -8.10 -8.21
N SER A 172 -10.16 -7.46 -7.11
CA SER A 172 -9.50 -7.59 -5.81
C SER A 172 -10.26 -8.54 -4.88
N LEU A 173 -9.68 -8.85 -3.72
CA LEU A 173 -10.34 -9.63 -2.67
C LEU A 173 -11.65 -8.98 -2.21
N LEU A 174 -11.67 -7.64 -2.14
CA LEU A 174 -12.87 -6.86 -1.86
C LEU A 174 -13.99 -7.14 -2.87
N HIS A 175 -13.65 -7.17 -4.17
CA HIS A 175 -14.64 -7.49 -5.22
C HIS A 175 -15.25 -8.87 -5.00
N PHE A 176 -14.44 -9.89 -4.76
CA PHE A 176 -14.94 -11.25 -4.54
C PHE A 176 -15.68 -11.41 -3.22
N LEU A 177 -15.32 -10.66 -2.18
CA LEU A 177 -16.12 -10.55 -0.96
C LEU A 177 -17.51 -9.96 -1.25
N ALA A 178 -17.59 -8.93 -2.07
CA ALA A 178 -18.87 -8.32 -2.46
C ALA A 178 -19.73 -9.28 -3.30
N VAL A 179 -19.10 -10.00 -4.25
CA VAL A 179 -19.79 -11.05 -5.03
C VAL A 179 -20.35 -12.12 -4.11
N GLU A 180 -19.55 -12.60 -3.17
CA GLU A 180 -19.95 -13.63 -2.21
C GLU A 180 -21.05 -13.12 -1.26
N PHE A 181 -20.98 -11.86 -0.81
CA PHE A 181 -22.04 -11.24 -0.03
C PHE A 181 -23.37 -11.18 -0.80
N VAL A 182 -23.37 -10.73 -2.05
CA VAL A 182 -24.60 -10.68 -2.88
C VAL A 182 -25.17 -12.09 -3.08
N SER A 183 -24.31 -13.09 -3.32
CA SER A 183 -24.70 -14.49 -3.49
C SER A 183 -25.32 -15.06 -2.21
N GLN A 184 -24.63 -14.99 -1.06
CA GLN A 184 -25.11 -15.54 0.21
C GLN A 184 -26.33 -14.81 0.75
N SER A 185 -26.36 -13.48 0.60
CA SER A 185 -27.50 -12.66 1.04
C SER A 185 -28.71 -12.76 0.11
N ARG A 186 -28.55 -13.28 -1.12
CA ARG A 186 -29.60 -13.37 -2.15
C ARG A 186 -30.32 -12.02 -2.38
N THR A 187 -29.57 -10.93 -2.32
CA THR A 187 -30.11 -9.57 -2.51
C THR A 187 -30.35 -9.24 -3.97
N GLY A 188 -29.60 -9.86 -4.89
CA GLY A 188 -29.65 -9.49 -6.30
C GLY A 188 -29.07 -8.10 -6.59
N SER A 189 -28.37 -7.50 -5.62
CA SER A 189 -27.77 -6.18 -5.76
C SER A 189 -26.72 -6.14 -6.87
N THR A 190 -26.75 -5.09 -7.69
CA THR A 190 -25.71 -4.85 -8.71
C THR A 190 -24.46 -4.26 -8.07
N LEU A 191 -23.28 -4.77 -8.43
CA LEU A 191 -22.01 -4.19 -8.05
C LEU A 191 -21.62 -3.07 -9.03
N VAL A 192 -21.37 -1.87 -8.51
CA VAL A 192 -21.02 -0.67 -9.30
C VAL A 192 -19.55 -0.33 -9.09
N PRO A 193 -18.70 -0.41 -10.12
CA PRO A 193 -17.29 -0.13 -9.99
C PRO A 193 -16.99 1.37 -9.93
N TYR A 194 -16.09 1.76 -9.01
CA TYR A 194 -15.57 3.12 -8.88
C TYR A 194 -14.04 3.16 -9.03
N ARG A 195 -13.52 4.31 -9.43
CA ARG A 195 -12.06 4.53 -9.50
C ARG A 195 -11.50 4.95 -8.14
N GLY A 196 -11.61 4.03 -7.15
CA GLY A 196 -11.12 4.25 -5.79
C GLY A 196 -12.21 4.66 -4.79
N GLY A 197 -11.89 4.55 -3.50
CA GLY A 197 -12.83 4.75 -2.40
C GLY A 197 -13.39 6.18 -2.29
N ALA A 198 -12.61 7.21 -2.63
CA ALA A 198 -13.05 8.60 -2.52
C ALA A 198 -14.25 8.93 -3.43
N ALA A 199 -14.20 8.50 -4.70
CA ALA A 199 -15.30 8.66 -5.64
C ALA A 199 -16.55 7.91 -5.16
N MET A 200 -16.39 6.67 -4.71
CA MET A 200 -17.48 5.86 -4.18
C MET A 200 -18.13 6.49 -2.93
N VAL A 201 -17.34 7.01 -2.00
CA VAL A 201 -17.83 7.67 -0.79
C VAL A 201 -18.69 8.88 -1.12
N THR A 202 -18.31 9.68 -2.11
CA THR A 202 -19.11 10.83 -2.56
C THR A 202 -20.51 10.38 -3.04
N GLU A 203 -20.56 9.30 -3.81
CA GLU A 203 -21.82 8.75 -4.32
C GLU A 203 -22.69 8.12 -3.22
N ILE A 204 -22.07 7.46 -2.22
CA ILE A 204 -22.79 6.95 -1.04
C ILE A 204 -23.40 8.10 -0.25
N MET A 205 -22.61 9.15 0.05
CA MET A 205 -23.09 10.32 0.80
C MET A 205 -24.22 11.05 0.05
N GLY A 206 -24.16 11.08 -1.28
CA GLY A 206 -25.18 11.64 -2.16
C GLY A 206 -26.39 10.72 -2.38
N ASN A 207 -26.43 9.51 -1.79
CA ASN A 207 -27.43 8.47 -2.01
C ASN A 207 -27.61 8.07 -3.48
N GLN A 208 -26.54 8.22 -4.32
CA GLN A 208 -26.53 7.77 -5.71
C GLN A 208 -26.27 6.27 -5.83
N VAL A 209 -25.60 5.69 -4.82
CA VAL A 209 -25.45 4.25 -4.62
C VAL A 209 -25.90 3.93 -3.20
N ALA A 210 -26.65 2.84 -3.03
CA ALA A 210 -27.28 2.52 -1.74
C ALA A 210 -26.29 2.14 -0.65
N ALA A 211 -25.20 1.46 -1.01
CA ALA A 211 -24.13 1.07 -0.12
C ALA A 211 -22.80 1.06 -0.86
N GLY A 212 -21.70 0.99 -0.12
CA GLY A 212 -20.37 0.71 -0.67
C GLY A 212 -19.64 -0.30 0.17
N MET A 213 -18.86 -1.16 -0.48
CA MET A 213 -17.90 -2.03 0.18
C MET A 213 -16.48 -1.59 -0.14
N ASP A 214 -15.66 -1.44 0.91
CA ASP A 214 -14.25 -1.05 0.80
C ASP A 214 -13.47 -1.48 2.05
N ALA A 215 -12.15 -1.22 2.04
CA ALA A 215 -11.36 -1.23 3.26
C ALA A 215 -11.98 -0.27 4.30
N ILE A 216 -12.08 -0.70 5.54
CA ILE A 216 -12.68 0.13 6.61
C ILE A 216 -11.95 1.45 6.81
N THR A 217 -10.67 1.52 6.46
CA THR A 217 -9.86 2.75 6.46
C THR A 217 -10.48 3.88 5.62
N THR A 218 -11.25 3.54 4.59
CA THR A 218 -12.01 4.49 3.76
C THR A 218 -13.20 5.07 4.53
N PHE A 219 -13.77 4.33 5.47
CA PHE A 219 -15.02 4.68 6.13
C PHE A 219 -14.87 5.17 7.57
N THR A 220 -13.78 4.80 8.26
CA THR A 220 -13.62 4.95 9.72
C THR A 220 -13.88 6.38 10.20
N GLU A 221 -13.20 7.38 9.64
CA GLU A 221 -13.37 8.78 10.05
C GLU A 221 -14.76 9.33 9.68
N LEU A 222 -15.31 8.90 8.55
CA LEU A 222 -16.64 9.32 8.11
C LEU A 222 -17.75 8.70 8.97
N HIS A 223 -17.54 7.47 9.42
CA HIS A 223 -18.44 6.81 10.37
C HIS A 223 -18.42 7.50 11.73
N ARG A 224 -17.24 7.78 12.28
CA ARG A 224 -17.07 8.52 13.53
C ARG A 224 -17.66 9.93 13.44
N GLY A 225 -17.50 10.58 12.28
CA GLY A 225 -18.07 11.90 11.99
C GLY A 225 -19.57 11.90 11.64
N GLY A 226 -20.25 10.74 11.70
CA GLY A 226 -21.69 10.63 11.45
C GLY A 226 -22.11 10.94 10.01
N LYS A 227 -21.19 10.85 9.05
CA LYS A 227 -21.47 11.07 7.60
C LYS A 227 -21.83 9.77 6.88
N LEU A 228 -21.24 8.67 7.30
CA LEU A 228 -21.56 7.32 6.86
C LEU A 228 -21.94 6.45 8.06
N ARG A 229 -22.55 5.30 7.79
CA ARG A 229 -22.78 4.24 8.77
C ARG A 229 -22.19 2.95 8.21
N VAL A 230 -21.15 2.42 8.87
CA VAL A 230 -20.65 1.07 8.60
C VAL A 230 -21.61 0.09 9.23
N LEU A 231 -22.10 -0.86 8.46
CA LEU A 231 -23.12 -1.83 8.88
C LEU A 231 -22.50 -3.14 9.38
N ALA A 232 -21.39 -3.55 8.78
CA ALA A 232 -20.64 -4.73 9.18
C ALA A 232 -19.19 -4.67 8.69
N VAL A 233 -18.30 -5.40 9.37
CA VAL A 233 -16.89 -5.61 8.99
C VAL A 233 -16.60 -7.10 8.75
N ALA A 234 -15.63 -7.40 7.88
CA ALA A 234 -15.34 -8.77 7.44
C ALA A 234 -14.26 -9.48 8.27
N GLY A 235 -13.78 -8.89 9.35
CA GLY A 235 -12.78 -9.50 10.23
C GLY A 235 -13.32 -10.68 11.03
N GLU A 236 -12.42 -11.50 11.59
CA GLU A 236 -12.76 -12.55 12.56
C GLU A 236 -13.35 -11.96 13.86
N LYS A 237 -12.94 -10.75 14.18
CA LYS A 237 -13.45 -9.94 15.29
C LYS A 237 -13.81 -8.54 14.77
N ARG A 238 -14.56 -7.78 15.56
CA ARG A 238 -14.83 -6.37 15.30
C ARG A 238 -13.52 -5.62 15.17
N ALA A 239 -13.48 -4.61 14.30
CA ALA A 239 -12.31 -3.77 14.15
C ALA A 239 -12.09 -2.91 15.38
N ASP A 240 -10.85 -2.82 15.88
CA ASP A 240 -10.52 -1.99 17.06
C ASP A 240 -10.88 -0.50 16.83
N ALA A 241 -10.82 -0.06 15.56
CA ALA A 241 -11.21 1.30 15.17
C ALA A 241 -12.73 1.54 15.16
N LEU A 242 -13.54 0.47 15.11
CA LEU A 242 -15.01 0.48 14.99
C LEU A 242 -15.63 -0.56 15.94
N PRO A 243 -15.45 -0.43 17.26
CA PRO A 243 -15.82 -1.48 18.22
C PRO A 243 -17.34 -1.74 18.31
N ASP A 244 -18.15 -0.75 17.94
CA ASP A 244 -19.61 -0.85 17.94
C ASP A 244 -20.18 -1.48 16.66
N VAL A 245 -19.35 -1.65 15.62
CA VAL A 245 -19.78 -2.25 14.35
C VAL A 245 -19.63 -3.77 14.41
N PRO A 246 -20.72 -4.54 14.17
CA PRO A 246 -20.67 -5.99 14.19
C PRO A 246 -19.86 -6.54 13.01
N THR A 247 -19.38 -7.77 13.13
CA THR A 247 -18.83 -8.51 12.00
C THR A 247 -19.95 -9.03 11.08
N PHE A 248 -19.59 -9.41 9.83
CA PHE A 248 -20.53 -10.13 8.97
C PHE A 248 -20.99 -11.45 9.63
N ALA A 249 -20.10 -12.13 10.35
CA ALA A 249 -20.44 -13.36 11.08
C ALA A 249 -21.49 -13.10 12.17
N GLU A 250 -21.31 -12.06 13.00
CA GLU A 250 -22.31 -11.62 14.00
C GLU A 250 -23.63 -11.19 13.34
N SER A 251 -23.58 -10.75 12.09
CA SER A 251 -24.74 -10.29 11.31
C SER A 251 -25.42 -11.42 10.49
N GLY A 252 -25.07 -12.70 10.74
CA GLY A 252 -25.71 -13.87 10.10
C GLY A 252 -25.00 -14.37 8.85
N PHE A 253 -23.77 -13.92 8.57
CA PHE A 253 -22.95 -14.34 7.42
C PHE A 253 -21.60 -14.92 7.89
N PRO A 254 -21.55 -16.09 8.55
CA PRO A 254 -20.35 -16.63 9.18
C PRO A 254 -19.23 -16.98 8.17
N ASN A 255 -19.57 -17.15 6.89
CA ASN A 255 -18.61 -17.46 5.85
C ASN A 255 -17.97 -16.20 5.21
N LEU A 256 -18.44 -14.99 5.52
CA LEU A 256 -17.91 -13.73 5.00
C LEU A 256 -16.85 -13.14 5.93
N VAL A 257 -15.92 -13.98 6.36
CA VAL A 257 -14.80 -13.55 7.20
C VAL A 257 -13.54 -13.50 6.35
N THR A 258 -12.98 -12.33 6.15
CA THR A 258 -11.71 -12.10 5.45
C THR A 258 -11.09 -10.78 5.81
N SER A 259 -9.78 -10.71 5.69
CA SER A 259 -9.00 -9.48 5.76
C SER A 259 -7.87 -9.56 4.75
N SER A 260 -7.28 -8.43 4.42
CA SER A 260 -6.06 -8.38 3.62
C SER A 260 -4.92 -7.83 4.44
N ARG A 261 -3.68 -7.99 3.97
CA ARG A 261 -2.48 -7.38 4.55
C ARG A 261 -1.74 -6.59 3.49
N TYR A 262 -1.25 -5.44 3.86
CA TYR A 262 -0.25 -4.74 3.07
C TYR A 262 1.12 -5.32 3.36
N LEU A 263 1.80 -5.72 2.30
CA LEU A 263 3.13 -6.32 2.36
C LEU A 263 4.14 -5.41 1.69
N LEU A 264 5.37 -5.48 2.16
CA LEU A 264 6.51 -4.89 1.48
C LEU A 264 7.21 -5.96 0.65
N TYR A 265 7.38 -5.71 -0.64
CA TYR A 265 8.02 -6.61 -1.60
C TYR A 265 9.28 -6.00 -2.17
N VAL A 266 10.26 -6.83 -2.45
CA VAL A 266 11.41 -6.54 -3.32
C VAL A 266 11.37 -7.41 -4.56
N ARG A 267 12.14 -7.02 -5.59
CA ARG A 267 12.43 -7.90 -6.71
C ARG A 267 13.13 -9.17 -6.22
N ALA A 268 12.79 -10.32 -6.80
CA ALA A 268 13.50 -11.56 -6.56
C ALA A 268 15.01 -11.41 -6.83
N ASN A 269 15.81 -12.19 -6.13
CA ASN A 269 17.28 -12.12 -6.13
C ASN A 269 17.88 -10.83 -5.56
N THR A 270 17.10 -10.02 -4.84
CA THR A 270 17.68 -8.97 -3.97
C THR A 270 18.51 -9.65 -2.87
N PRO A 271 19.74 -9.18 -2.59
CA PRO A 271 20.61 -9.79 -1.60
C PRO A 271 19.94 -9.96 -0.23
N PRO A 272 20.17 -11.08 0.49
CA PRO A 272 19.53 -11.38 1.77
C PRO A 272 19.82 -10.35 2.89
N ASP A 273 21.01 -9.76 2.88
CA ASP A 273 21.41 -8.70 3.82
C ASP A 273 20.58 -7.43 3.61
N VAL A 274 20.29 -7.08 2.35
CA VAL A 274 19.43 -5.93 1.99
C VAL A 274 18.00 -6.19 2.40
N THR A 275 17.45 -7.38 2.15
CA THR A 275 16.09 -7.74 2.57
C THR A 275 15.97 -7.75 4.09
N THR A 276 16.97 -8.24 4.80
CA THR A 276 17.06 -8.22 6.26
C THR A 276 17.09 -6.78 6.81
N GLN A 277 17.85 -5.88 6.17
CA GLN A 277 17.91 -4.47 6.55
C GLN A 277 16.51 -3.81 6.46
N TRP A 278 15.78 -4.03 5.37
CA TRP A 278 14.41 -3.55 5.22
C TRP A 278 13.47 -4.12 6.29
N TYR A 279 13.53 -5.44 6.50
CA TYR A 279 12.74 -6.12 7.52
C TYR A 279 12.93 -5.50 8.91
N GLN A 280 14.17 -5.37 9.34
CA GLN A 280 14.50 -4.80 10.65
C GLN A 280 14.07 -3.33 10.78
N ALA A 281 14.28 -2.53 9.72
CA ALA A 281 13.90 -1.13 9.71
C ALA A 281 12.37 -0.95 9.79
N VAL A 282 11.61 -1.71 9.00
CA VAL A 282 10.13 -1.66 9.02
C VAL A 282 9.61 -2.11 10.39
N ARG A 283 10.10 -3.22 10.95
CA ARG A 283 9.72 -3.67 12.29
C ARG A 283 9.98 -2.62 13.37
N LYS A 284 11.12 -1.95 13.31
CA LYS A 284 11.45 -0.87 14.23
C LYS A 284 10.45 0.28 14.10
N VAL A 285 10.08 0.66 12.89
CA VAL A 285 9.07 1.71 12.63
C VAL A 285 7.69 1.29 13.14
N LEU A 286 7.25 0.07 12.87
CA LEU A 286 5.95 -0.45 13.31
C LEU A 286 5.85 -0.62 14.83
N ALA A 287 6.97 -0.71 15.53
CA ALA A 287 7.01 -0.74 16.99
C ALA A 287 6.90 0.65 17.65
N MET A 288 7.06 1.74 16.88
CA MET A 288 6.97 3.11 17.41
C MET A 288 5.55 3.43 17.88
N PRO A 289 5.36 3.94 19.12
CA PRO A 289 4.02 4.23 19.66
C PRO A 289 3.20 5.18 18.79
N ASP A 290 3.82 6.27 18.28
CA ASP A 290 3.17 7.26 17.44
C ASP A 290 2.74 6.69 16.08
N VAL A 291 3.50 5.74 15.52
CA VAL A 291 3.14 5.03 14.28
C VAL A 291 1.96 4.10 14.52
N ARG A 292 2.00 3.32 15.60
CA ARG A 292 0.91 2.40 15.97
C ARG A 292 -0.40 3.17 16.21
N GLU A 293 -0.35 4.27 16.95
CA GLU A 293 -1.52 5.12 17.21
C GLU A 293 -2.10 5.68 15.91
N LYS A 294 -1.26 6.25 15.03
CA LYS A 294 -1.68 6.81 13.75
C LYS A 294 -2.33 5.76 12.85
N LEU A 295 -1.75 4.56 12.76
CA LEU A 295 -2.30 3.47 11.96
C LEU A 295 -3.62 2.94 12.53
N ALA A 296 -3.68 2.70 13.85
CA ALA A 296 -4.90 2.24 14.52
C ALA A 296 -6.05 3.26 14.37
N ARG A 297 -5.76 4.56 14.54
CA ARG A 297 -6.74 5.62 14.33
C ARG A 297 -7.27 5.65 12.90
N ALA A 298 -6.42 5.41 11.92
CA ALA A 298 -6.81 5.34 10.51
C ALA A 298 -7.59 4.05 10.15
N GLY A 299 -7.76 3.11 11.08
CA GLY A 299 -8.52 1.87 10.87
C GLY A 299 -7.71 0.69 10.36
N TYR A 300 -6.38 0.74 10.51
CA TYR A 300 -5.53 -0.41 10.21
C TYR A 300 -5.39 -1.34 11.41
N ASP A 301 -5.35 -2.64 11.15
CA ASP A 301 -4.97 -3.63 12.15
C ASP A 301 -3.44 -3.57 12.36
N ILE A 302 -3.02 -3.46 13.60
CA ILE A 302 -1.60 -3.38 13.95
C ILE A 302 -1.00 -4.77 13.99
N LEU A 303 -0.07 -5.00 13.05
CA LEU A 303 0.67 -6.24 12.94
C LEU A 303 2.09 -6.08 13.52
N PRO A 304 2.69 -7.17 14.02
CA PRO A 304 4.05 -7.13 14.58
C PRO A 304 5.16 -7.07 13.51
N GLY A 305 4.82 -7.19 12.23
CA GLY A 305 5.76 -7.37 11.13
C GLY A 305 6.27 -8.82 11.09
N GLY A 306 5.54 -9.69 10.41
CA GLY A 306 5.88 -11.10 10.25
C GLY A 306 7.12 -11.32 9.41
N THR A 307 7.79 -12.45 9.60
CA THR A 307 8.88 -12.91 8.74
C THR A 307 8.36 -13.24 7.33
N SER A 308 9.26 -13.32 6.36
CA SER A 308 8.91 -13.73 4.98
C SER A 308 8.15 -15.05 4.93
N ASP A 309 8.54 -16.03 5.76
CA ASP A 309 7.86 -17.35 5.83
C ASP A 309 6.45 -17.24 6.42
N GLU A 310 6.25 -16.42 7.45
CA GLU A 310 4.92 -16.18 8.04
C GLU A 310 3.99 -15.49 7.04
N VAL A 311 4.51 -14.52 6.31
CA VAL A 311 3.79 -13.82 5.25
C VAL A 311 3.45 -14.78 4.10
N ALA A 312 4.36 -15.65 3.69
CA ALA A 312 4.13 -16.65 2.66
C ALA A 312 3.03 -17.66 3.06
N ARG A 313 3.06 -18.13 4.32
CA ARG A 313 2.00 -19.01 4.86
C ARG A 313 0.63 -18.32 4.85
N TYR A 314 0.58 -17.05 5.29
CA TYR A 314 -0.66 -16.27 5.24
C TYR A 314 -1.19 -16.11 3.81
N ALA A 315 -0.34 -15.73 2.86
CA ALA A 315 -0.71 -15.57 1.45
C ALA A 315 -1.22 -16.88 0.84
N SER A 316 -0.56 -18.00 1.15
CA SER A 316 -0.97 -19.34 0.70
C SER A 316 -2.34 -19.76 1.25
N ALA A 317 -2.59 -19.56 2.55
CA ALA A 317 -3.87 -19.86 3.17
C ALA A 317 -5.01 -19.01 2.59
N LEU A 318 -4.76 -17.70 2.38
CA LEU A 318 -5.71 -16.79 1.76
C LEU A 318 -6.03 -17.20 0.32
N SER A 319 -4.99 -17.52 -0.46
CA SER A 319 -5.14 -18.02 -1.84
C SER A 319 -5.94 -19.33 -1.90
N ALA A 320 -5.63 -20.29 -1.05
CA ALA A 320 -6.34 -21.58 -1.00
C ALA A 320 -7.84 -21.39 -0.73
N ARG A 321 -8.18 -20.49 0.17
CA ARG A 321 -9.58 -20.17 0.52
C ARG A 321 -10.34 -19.50 -0.62
N TRP A 322 -9.74 -18.50 -1.28
CA TRP A 322 -10.44 -17.64 -2.24
C TRP A 322 -10.38 -18.13 -3.68
N THR A 323 -9.40 -18.96 -4.05
CA THR A 323 -9.28 -19.50 -5.41
C THR A 323 -10.56 -20.19 -5.91
N PRO A 324 -11.26 -21.04 -5.12
CA PRO A 324 -12.51 -21.64 -5.56
C PRO A 324 -13.62 -20.60 -5.84
N VAL A 325 -13.76 -19.59 -4.97
CA VAL A 325 -14.75 -18.51 -5.13
C VAL A 325 -14.47 -17.69 -6.39
N ILE A 326 -13.20 -17.31 -6.61
CA ILE A 326 -12.76 -16.54 -7.77
C ILE A 326 -13.05 -17.32 -9.06
N LYS A 327 -12.71 -18.61 -9.09
CA LYS A 327 -12.98 -19.48 -10.27
C LYS A 327 -14.48 -19.64 -10.52
N ALA A 328 -15.27 -19.86 -9.46
CA ALA A 328 -16.71 -20.03 -9.57
C ALA A 328 -17.44 -18.76 -10.05
N SER A 329 -16.90 -17.56 -9.76
CA SER A 329 -17.45 -16.29 -10.23
C SER A 329 -17.40 -16.12 -11.75
N GLY A 330 -16.53 -16.88 -12.44
CA GLY A 330 -16.31 -16.75 -13.87
C GLY A 330 -15.70 -15.40 -14.31
N PHE A 331 -15.35 -14.53 -13.35
CA PHE A 331 -14.82 -13.20 -13.63
C PHE A 331 -13.47 -13.27 -14.36
N LYS A 332 -13.36 -12.46 -15.42
CA LYS A 332 -12.12 -12.21 -16.17
C LYS A 332 -11.77 -10.73 -16.06
N GLY A 333 -10.50 -10.44 -15.87
CA GLY A 333 -9.99 -9.08 -15.71
C GLY A 333 -9.52 -8.43 -17.02
N ASP A 334 -9.54 -9.21 -18.12
CA ASP A 334 -9.17 -8.76 -19.46
C ASP A 334 -10.35 -8.12 -20.19
#